data_7841f27985ebdcb17e37dbe99df6d492
#
_entry.id   7841f27985ebdcb17e37dbe99df6d492
#
_cell.length_a   1.000
_cell.length_b   1.000
_cell.length_c   1.000
_cell.angle_alpha   90.00
_cell.angle_beta   90.00
_cell.angle_gamma   90.00
#
_symmetry.space_group_name_H-M   'P 1'
#
loop_
_entity.id
_entity.type
_entity.pdbx_description
1 polymer ?
#
loop_
_entity_poly.entity_id
_entity_poly.type
_entity_poly.pdbx_seq_one_letter_code
_entity_poly.pdbx_strand_id
1 'polypeptide(L)'
;MISLLRGIVASVGLDHIDIVVGGIGFRVHVTPAFAQAAPRDEEITVYTSMIVREDSMTLYGFESADERDVFTKLLSVSGIGPKIALAALAVLRPDDLRRAVRDQDLATLQRIPGVGKKSAQRMALEIGEKLGTPAALPGVDAAPAPAPSEDAVASEVSAALVGLGWSEAQAAKAIEKLAGSGLGASDMLRAALVSLGGGRG
;
A
#
# COMPACT_ATOMS: atom_id res chain seq x y z
N MET A 1 2.76 -9.32 -12.53
CA MET A 1 2.66 -9.09 -11.08
C MET A 1 1.29 -9.57 -10.60
N ILE A 2 1.22 -10.31 -9.49
CA ILE A 2 -0.04 -10.82 -8.94
C ILE A 2 -0.44 -9.89 -7.79
N SER A 3 -1.49 -9.09 -7.98
CA SER A 3 -1.93 -8.05 -7.03
C SER A 3 -3.19 -8.42 -6.25
N LEU A 4 -3.89 -9.45 -6.71
CA LEU A 4 -5.12 -9.96 -6.13
C LEU A 4 -5.33 -11.40 -6.59
N LEU A 5 -5.82 -12.25 -5.70
CA LEU A 5 -6.32 -13.59 -6.00
C LEU A 5 -7.76 -13.69 -5.54
N ARG A 6 -8.62 -14.30 -6.36
CA ARG A 6 -9.97 -14.69 -5.98
C ARG A 6 -10.15 -16.17 -6.29
N GLY A 7 -10.46 -16.96 -5.28
CA GLY A 7 -10.58 -18.39 -5.43
C GLY A 7 -10.95 -19.09 -4.13
N ILE A 8 -10.93 -20.41 -4.16
CA ILE A 8 -11.34 -21.28 -3.05
C ILE A 8 -10.15 -21.58 -2.15
N VAL A 9 -10.31 -21.45 -0.85
CA VAL A 9 -9.30 -21.81 0.15
C VAL A 9 -9.23 -23.33 0.27
N ALA A 10 -8.21 -23.93 -0.30
CA ALA A 10 -8.01 -25.38 -0.26
C ALA A 10 -7.37 -25.86 1.05
N SER A 11 -6.47 -25.07 1.62
CA SER A 11 -5.84 -25.39 2.91
C SER A 11 -5.47 -24.13 3.69
N VAL A 12 -5.37 -24.29 5.01
CA VAL A 12 -4.99 -23.23 5.95
C VAL A 12 -3.88 -23.74 6.84
N GLY A 13 -2.73 -23.06 6.82
CA GLY A 13 -1.60 -23.27 7.74
C GLY A 13 -1.60 -22.26 8.89
N LEU A 14 -0.49 -22.16 9.62
CA LEU A 14 -0.33 -21.20 10.71
C LEU A 14 -0.03 -19.78 10.19
N ASP A 15 0.69 -19.67 9.07
CA ASP A 15 1.22 -18.43 8.49
C ASP A 15 0.95 -18.33 6.98
N HIS A 16 0.12 -19.21 6.44
CA HIS A 16 -0.20 -19.25 5.02
C HIS A 16 -1.57 -19.86 4.76
N ILE A 17 -2.11 -19.56 3.60
CA ILE A 17 -3.25 -20.25 3.00
C ILE A 17 -2.86 -20.72 1.60
N ASP A 18 -3.44 -21.85 1.17
CA ASP A 18 -3.38 -22.29 -0.22
C ASP A 18 -4.73 -21.98 -0.87
N ILE A 19 -4.73 -21.13 -1.89
CA ILE A 19 -5.93 -20.70 -2.62
C ILE A 19 -5.90 -21.25 -4.04
N VAL A 20 -6.99 -21.83 -4.50
CA VAL A 20 -7.11 -22.40 -5.85
C VAL A 20 -7.85 -21.42 -6.74
N VAL A 21 -7.18 -21.00 -7.81
CA VAL A 21 -7.70 -20.09 -8.82
C VAL A 21 -7.57 -20.75 -10.20
N GLY A 22 -8.68 -21.03 -10.87
CA GLY A 22 -8.65 -21.64 -12.21
C GLY A 22 -7.93 -23.00 -12.24
N GLY A 23 -7.97 -23.78 -11.18
CA GLY A 23 -7.30 -25.09 -11.06
C GLY A 23 -5.82 -25.01 -10.66
N ILE A 24 -5.26 -23.83 -10.43
CA ILE A 24 -3.89 -23.64 -9.96
C ILE A 24 -3.91 -23.27 -8.48
N GLY A 25 -3.14 -23.99 -7.65
CA GLY A 25 -2.96 -23.69 -6.24
C GLY A 25 -1.85 -22.68 -6.00
N PHE A 26 -2.17 -21.59 -5.30
CA PHE A 26 -1.22 -20.57 -4.89
C PHE A 26 -1.04 -20.60 -3.38
N ARG A 27 0.19 -20.77 -2.91
CA ARG A 27 0.53 -20.55 -1.51
C ARG A 27 0.75 -19.08 -1.25
N VAL A 28 -0.01 -18.53 -0.31
CA VAL A 28 0.02 -17.12 0.07
C VAL A 28 0.35 -17.01 1.55
N HIS A 29 1.47 -16.36 1.88
CA HIS A 29 1.84 -16.08 3.26
C HIS A 29 0.97 -14.93 3.79
N VAL A 30 0.34 -15.16 4.92
CA VAL A 30 -0.60 -14.22 5.55
C VAL A 30 -0.28 -14.07 7.03
N THR A 31 -0.90 -13.11 7.69
CA THR A 31 -0.82 -13.02 9.15
C THR A 31 -1.52 -14.22 9.80
N PRO A 32 -1.09 -14.66 11.01
CA PRO A 32 -1.75 -15.74 11.73
C PRO A 32 -3.25 -15.48 11.96
N ALA A 33 -3.63 -14.23 12.21
CA ALA A 33 -5.03 -13.83 12.39
C ALA A 33 -5.84 -14.06 11.10
N PHE A 34 -5.31 -13.64 9.94
CA PHE A 34 -5.96 -13.87 8.66
C PHE A 34 -6.04 -15.37 8.33
N ALA A 35 -4.96 -16.13 8.57
CA ALA A 35 -4.98 -17.59 8.36
C ALA A 35 -6.08 -18.27 9.19
N GLN A 36 -6.21 -17.88 10.47
CA GLN A 36 -7.23 -18.42 11.36
C GLN A 36 -8.66 -18.03 10.95
N ALA A 37 -8.86 -16.84 10.39
CA ALA A 37 -10.16 -16.34 9.95
C ALA A 37 -10.57 -16.87 8.57
N ALA A 38 -9.62 -17.36 7.76
CA ALA A 38 -9.88 -17.79 6.39
C ALA A 38 -10.80 -19.04 6.36
N PRO A 39 -11.98 -18.95 5.73
CA PRO A 39 -12.91 -20.09 5.67
C PRO A 39 -12.40 -21.13 4.68
N ARG A 40 -12.36 -22.39 5.09
CA ARG A 40 -12.00 -23.50 4.20
C ARG A 40 -13.13 -23.81 3.23
N ASP A 41 -12.75 -24.21 2.03
CA ASP A 41 -13.66 -24.62 0.95
C ASP A 41 -14.62 -23.52 0.47
N GLU A 42 -14.36 -22.26 0.86
CA GLU A 42 -15.12 -21.09 0.43
C GLU A 42 -14.28 -20.17 -0.48
N GLU A 43 -14.97 -19.42 -1.32
CA GLU A 43 -14.33 -18.43 -2.17
C GLU A 43 -14.03 -17.15 -1.39
N ILE A 44 -12.76 -16.73 -1.43
CA ILE A 44 -12.33 -15.46 -0.85
C ILE A 44 -11.57 -14.61 -1.86
N THR A 45 -11.47 -13.33 -1.57
CA THR A 45 -10.59 -12.40 -2.27
C THR A 45 -9.42 -12.03 -1.35
N VAL A 46 -8.19 -12.19 -1.84
CA VAL A 46 -6.96 -11.88 -1.13
C VAL A 46 -6.18 -10.85 -1.92
N TYR A 47 -5.90 -9.70 -1.33
CA TYR A 47 -4.99 -8.72 -1.90
C TYR A 47 -3.55 -9.20 -1.74
N THR A 48 -2.76 -9.21 -2.81
CA THR A 48 -1.44 -9.85 -2.77
C THR A 48 -0.32 -8.90 -3.17
N SER A 49 0.85 -9.16 -2.62
CA SER A 49 2.13 -8.59 -3.04
C SER A 49 3.08 -9.74 -3.38
N MET A 50 3.58 -9.77 -4.61
CA MET A 50 4.53 -10.79 -5.05
C MET A 50 5.96 -10.28 -4.92
N ILE A 51 6.76 -10.98 -4.15
CA ILE A 51 8.19 -10.72 -4.00
C ILE A 51 8.95 -11.74 -4.85
N VAL A 52 9.70 -11.23 -5.81
CA VAL A 52 10.53 -12.03 -6.71
C VAL A 52 11.99 -11.87 -6.32
N ARG A 53 12.70 -12.98 -6.18
CA ARG A 53 14.14 -13.08 -5.95
C ARG A 53 14.75 -14.00 -7.00
N GLU A 54 16.06 -14.12 -7.04
CA GLU A 54 16.76 -14.99 -7.98
C GLU A 54 16.34 -16.46 -7.87
N ASP A 55 16.05 -16.91 -6.65
CA ASP A 55 15.76 -18.30 -6.30
C ASP A 55 14.31 -18.57 -5.90
N SER A 56 13.46 -17.54 -5.81
CA SER A 56 12.11 -17.70 -5.26
C SER A 56 11.12 -16.64 -5.74
N MET A 57 9.85 -17.06 -5.82
CA MET A 57 8.69 -16.18 -5.97
C MET A 57 7.75 -16.43 -4.79
N THR A 58 7.51 -15.41 -3.98
CA THR A 58 6.71 -15.52 -2.76
C THR A 58 5.54 -14.56 -2.81
N LEU A 59 4.34 -15.06 -2.52
CA LEU A 59 3.13 -14.26 -2.38
C LEU A 59 2.86 -13.95 -0.91
N TYR A 60 2.62 -12.70 -0.61
CA TYR A 60 2.13 -12.21 0.68
C TYR A 60 0.70 -11.71 0.49
N GLY A 61 -0.21 -12.09 1.40
CA GLY A 61 -1.64 -11.81 1.28
C GLY A 61 -2.18 -11.01 2.45
N PHE A 62 -3.21 -10.23 2.13
CA PHE A 62 -3.82 -9.23 3.01
C PHE A 62 -5.34 -9.23 2.82
N GLU A 63 -6.06 -8.86 3.87
CA GLU A 63 -7.53 -8.75 3.84
C GLU A 63 -7.99 -7.52 3.03
N SER A 64 -7.16 -6.48 2.98
CA SER A 64 -7.48 -5.23 2.30
C SER A 64 -6.36 -4.72 1.40
N ALA A 65 -6.72 -3.87 0.43
CA ALA A 65 -5.76 -3.15 -0.39
C ALA A 65 -4.88 -2.22 0.46
N ASP A 66 -5.44 -1.64 1.53
CA ASP A 66 -4.72 -0.76 2.44
C ASP A 66 -3.58 -1.48 3.18
N GLU A 67 -3.84 -2.68 3.70
CA GLU A 67 -2.80 -3.51 4.33
C GLU A 67 -1.67 -3.86 3.34
N ARG A 68 -2.04 -4.25 2.10
CA ARG A 68 -1.06 -4.52 1.05
C ARG A 68 -0.20 -3.29 0.73
N ASP A 69 -0.82 -2.12 0.66
CA ASP A 69 -0.12 -0.87 0.35
C ASP A 69 0.81 -0.45 1.49
N VAL A 70 0.37 -0.61 2.75
CA VAL A 70 1.22 -0.44 3.93
C VAL A 70 2.41 -1.42 3.91
N PHE A 71 2.15 -2.71 3.64
CA PHE A 71 3.23 -3.69 3.48
C PHE A 71 4.26 -3.26 2.45
N THR A 72 3.80 -2.82 1.27
CA THR A 72 4.68 -2.39 0.18
C THR A 72 5.52 -1.17 0.59
N LYS A 73 4.92 -0.21 1.30
CA LYS A 73 5.63 0.96 1.82
C LYS A 73 6.65 0.59 2.89
N LEU A 74 6.33 -0.37 3.78
CA LEU A 74 7.28 -0.88 4.76
C LEU A 74 8.54 -1.48 4.13
N LEU A 75 8.41 -2.15 2.99
CA LEU A 75 9.55 -2.72 2.25
C LEU A 75 10.51 -1.66 1.71
N SER A 76 10.11 -0.40 1.59
CA SER A 76 10.99 0.70 1.16
C SER A 76 11.94 1.17 2.26
N VAL A 77 11.75 0.71 3.51
CA VAL A 77 12.63 1.05 4.64
C VAL A 77 13.82 0.14 4.65
N SER A 78 14.99 0.71 4.71
CA SER A 78 16.24 -0.05 4.81
C SER A 78 16.24 -0.93 6.06
N GLY A 79 16.42 -2.24 5.86
CA GLY A 79 16.45 -3.25 6.93
C GLY A 79 15.08 -3.81 7.30
N ILE A 80 14.01 -3.41 6.63
CA ILE A 80 12.68 -4.03 6.76
C ILE A 80 12.43 -4.95 5.56
N GLY A 81 12.52 -6.25 5.81
CA GLY A 81 12.19 -7.26 4.79
C GLY A 81 10.74 -7.73 4.88
N PRO A 82 10.30 -8.57 3.92
CA PRO A 82 8.90 -9.03 3.85
C PRO A 82 8.40 -9.72 5.14
N LYS A 83 9.25 -10.49 5.82
CA LYS A 83 8.88 -11.14 7.09
C LYS A 83 8.59 -10.13 8.20
N ILE A 84 9.42 -9.07 8.31
CA ILE A 84 9.22 -8.03 9.32
C ILE A 84 8.00 -7.17 8.96
N ALA A 85 7.81 -6.85 7.68
CA ALA A 85 6.65 -6.09 7.21
C ALA A 85 5.33 -6.84 7.46
N LEU A 86 5.29 -8.18 7.22
CA LEU A 86 4.13 -9.00 7.55
C LEU A 86 3.91 -9.08 9.07
N ALA A 87 4.98 -9.23 9.87
CA ALA A 87 4.91 -9.24 11.32
C ALA A 87 4.41 -7.90 11.88
N ALA A 88 4.73 -6.78 11.23
CA ALA A 88 4.20 -5.46 11.61
C ALA A 88 2.67 -5.44 11.51
N LEU A 89 2.11 -5.94 10.42
CA LEU A 89 0.66 -6.01 10.22
C LEU A 89 -0.03 -7.10 11.06
N ALA A 90 0.73 -8.09 11.55
CA ALA A 90 0.21 -9.06 12.52
C ALA A 90 0.04 -8.46 13.92
N VAL A 91 0.77 -7.39 14.27
CA VAL A 91 0.78 -6.76 15.61
C VAL A 91 0.05 -5.42 15.63
N LEU A 92 0.14 -4.65 14.55
CA LEU A 92 -0.42 -3.30 14.44
C LEU A 92 -1.35 -3.22 13.22
N ARG A 93 -2.54 -2.69 13.42
CA ARG A 93 -3.43 -2.34 12.31
C ARG A 93 -2.80 -1.19 11.49
N PRO A 94 -3.14 -1.05 10.21
CA PRO A 94 -2.61 0.03 9.37
C PRO A 94 -2.66 1.42 10.01
N ASP A 95 -3.78 1.78 10.63
CA ASP A 95 -3.94 3.08 11.28
C ASP A 95 -3.14 3.23 12.57
N ASP A 96 -2.95 2.16 13.33
CA ASP A 96 -2.11 2.17 14.53
C ASP A 96 -0.64 2.36 14.13
N LEU A 97 -0.22 1.73 13.04
CA LEU A 97 1.11 1.90 12.48
C LEU A 97 1.32 3.34 11.99
N ARG A 98 0.34 3.91 11.25
CA ARG A 98 0.39 5.31 10.79
C ARG A 98 0.53 6.28 11.96
N ARG A 99 -0.27 6.08 13.03
CA ARG A 99 -0.18 6.89 14.25
C ARG A 99 1.19 6.76 14.90
N ALA A 100 1.66 5.54 15.13
CA ALA A 100 2.95 5.30 15.75
C ALA A 100 4.12 5.94 14.99
N VAL A 101 4.07 5.90 13.66
CA VAL A 101 5.09 6.52 12.80
C VAL A 101 5.01 8.05 12.84
N ARG A 102 3.80 8.63 12.70
CA ARG A 102 3.57 10.07 12.74
C ARG A 102 3.98 10.67 14.09
N ASP A 103 3.59 9.99 15.17
CA ASP A 103 3.82 10.47 16.53
C ASP A 103 5.22 10.07 17.07
N GLN A 104 6.04 9.42 16.22
CA GLN A 104 7.37 8.89 16.55
C GLN A 104 7.36 7.99 17.81
N ASP A 105 6.29 7.24 17.99
CA ASP A 105 6.15 6.30 19.11
C ASP A 105 7.01 5.05 18.86
N LEU A 106 8.28 5.19 19.21
CA LEU A 106 9.25 4.12 19.07
C LEU A 106 8.92 2.89 19.93
N ALA A 107 8.24 3.08 21.06
CA ALA A 107 7.86 1.98 21.95
C ALA A 107 6.85 1.07 21.26
N THR A 108 5.82 1.65 20.62
CA THR A 108 4.84 0.89 19.83
C THR A 108 5.51 0.21 18.63
N LEU A 109 6.39 0.89 17.90
CA LEU A 109 7.10 0.29 16.76
C LEU A 109 8.03 -0.87 17.18
N GLN A 110 8.64 -0.82 18.35
CA GLN A 110 9.46 -1.91 18.88
C GLN A 110 8.67 -3.15 19.34
N ARG A 111 7.34 -3.07 19.40
CA ARG A 111 6.49 -4.27 19.63
C ARG A 111 6.48 -5.20 18.42
N ILE A 112 6.88 -4.71 17.24
CA ILE A 112 6.96 -5.51 16.02
C ILE A 112 8.13 -6.49 16.13
N PRO A 113 7.90 -7.81 16.00
CA PRO A 113 8.96 -8.80 16.02
C PRO A 113 10.05 -8.50 14.98
N GLY A 114 11.30 -8.46 15.42
CA GLY A 114 12.45 -8.13 14.56
C GLY A 114 12.74 -6.63 14.41
N VAL A 115 11.96 -5.76 15.04
CA VAL A 115 12.19 -4.30 15.03
C VAL A 115 12.83 -3.88 16.36
N GLY A 116 14.13 -3.58 16.31
CA GLY A 116 14.86 -2.97 17.41
C GLY A 116 14.81 -1.43 17.36
N LYS A 117 15.40 -0.77 18.35
CA LYS A 117 15.42 0.69 18.48
C LYS A 117 15.88 1.42 17.20
N LYS A 118 16.95 0.93 16.54
CA LYS A 118 17.47 1.54 15.30
C LYS A 118 16.48 1.40 14.14
N SER A 119 15.86 0.24 14.00
CA SER A 119 14.86 -0.01 12.95
C SER A 119 13.59 0.80 13.19
N ALA A 120 13.14 0.93 14.45
CA ALA A 120 11.99 1.76 14.82
C ALA A 120 12.22 3.25 14.49
N GLN A 121 13.41 3.78 14.84
CA GLN A 121 13.79 5.14 14.48
C GLN A 121 13.79 5.37 12.96
N ARG A 122 14.35 4.40 12.23
CA ARG A 122 14.39 4.47 10.76
C ARG A 122 13.00 4.41 10.15
N MET A 123 12.14 3.52 10.65
CA MET A 123 10.73 3.48 10.21
C MET A 123 10.03 4.83 10.41
N ALA A 124 10.18 5.44 11.60
CA ALA A 124 9.57 6.74 11.88
C ALA A 124 10.07 7.85 10.94
N LEU A 125 11.36 7.83 10.58
CA LEU A 125 11.96 8.87 9.73
C LEU A 125 11.71 8.64 8.23
N GLU A 126 11.85 7.40 7.74
CA GLU A 126 11.80 7.10 6.30
C GLU A 126 10.39 6.96 5.75
N ILE A 127 9.41 6.56 6.59
CA ILE A 127 8.05 6.30 6.14
C ILE A 127 7.07 7.42 6.51
N GLY A 128 7.40 8.31 7.47
CA GLY A 128 6.50 9.29 8.09
C GLY A 128 5.36 9.79 7.21
N GLU A 129 5.70 10.38 6.07
CA GLU A 129 4.72 10.94 5.13
C GLU A 129 4.19 9.92 4.10
N LYS A 130 4.90 8.82 3.86
CA LYS A 130 4.57 7.85 2.80
C LYS A 130 3.40 6.93 3.15
N LEU A 131 3.10 6.72 4.42
CA LEU A 131 2.00 5.86 4.86
C LEU A 131 0.61 6.50 4.67
N GLY A 132 0.55 7.80 4.42
CA GLY A 132 -0.70 8.55 4.39
C GLY A 132 -1.24 8.87 5.80
N THR A 133 -2.33 9.61 5.85
CA THR A 133 -3.00 9.94 7.10
C THR A 133 -3.80 8.76 7.63
N PRO A 134 -3.84 8.52 8.97
CA PRO A 134 -4.75 7.56 9.56
C PRO A 134 -6.20 7.91 9.22
N ALA A 135 -7.04 6.90 9.00
CA ALA A 135 -8.47 7.12 8.89
C ALA A 135 -9.00 7.75 10.19
N ALA A 136 -10.03 8.59 10.08
CA ALA A 136 -10.73 9.12 11.26
C ALA A 136 -11.27 7.96 12.09
N LEU A 137 -11.16 8.07 13.43
CA LEU A 137 -11.68 7.03 14.34
C LEU A 137 -13.17 6.79 14.06
N PRO A 138 -13.64 5.52 14.04
CA PRO A 138 -15.07 5.22 13.97
C PRO A 138 -15.74 5.80 15.24
N GLY A 139 -16.58 6.81 15.08
CA GLY A 139 -17.27 7.47 16.20
C GLY A 139 -17.30 8.99 16.16
N VAL A 140 -16.54 9.60 15.27
CA VAL A 140 -16.78 10.98 14.84
C VAL A 140 -17.49 10.84 13.51
N ASP A 141 -18.73 11.33 13.42
CA ASP A 141 -19.58 11.26 12.22
C ASP A 141 -18.72 11.44 10.96
N ALA A 142 -18.62 10.36 10.20
CA ALA A 142 -18.02 10.43 8.88
C ALA A 142 -19.00 11.24 8.02
N ALA A 143 -18.76 12.54 7.97
CA ALA A 143 -19.28 13.34 6.86
C ALA A 143 -18.90 12.62 5.57
N PRO A 144 -19.78 12.60 4.54
CA PRO A 144 -19.47 11.99 3.26
C PRO A 144 -18.09 12.48 2.85
N ALA A 145 -17.22 11.53 2.44
CA ALA A 145 -15.83 11.84 2.10
C ALA A 145 -15.83 13.10 1.21
N PRO A 146 -15.17 14.18 1.59
CA PRO A 146 -15.12 15.36 0.76
C PRO A 146 -14.55 14.94 -0.59
N ALA A 147 -15.13 15.42 -1.67
CA ALA A 147 -14.57 15.27 -3.00
C ALA A 147 -13.06 15.57 -2.90
N PRO A 148 -12.17 14.77 -3.56
CA PRO A 148 -10.74 14.95 -3.43
C PRO A 148 -10.41 16.41 -3.67
N SER A 149 -9.69 17.04 -2.74
CA SER A 149 -9.27 18.43 -2.90
C SER A 149 -8.42 18.58 -4.17
N GLU A 150 -8.46 19.74 -4.80
CA GLU A 150 -7.63 19.99 -6.00
C GLU A 150 -6.16 19.65 -5.76
N ASP A 151 -5.65 19.89 -4.55
CA ASP A 151 -4.29 19.53 -4.14
C ASP A 151 -4.06 18.02 -4.10
N ALA A 152 -5.05 17.23 -3.67
CA ALA A 152 -4.96 15.76 -3.67
C ALA A 152 -4.95 15.22 -5.11
N VAL A 153 -5.80 15.77 -5.99
CA VAL A 153 -5.83 15.44 -7.42
C VAL A 153 -4.50 15.82 -8.08
N ALA A 154 -3.98 17.00 -7.81
CA ALA A 154 -2.70 17.46 -8.34
C ALA A 154 -1.53 16.57 -7.92
N SER A 155 -1.50 16.15 -6.64
CA SER A 155 -0.49 15.23 -6.10
C SER A 155 -0.55 13.86 -6.77
N GLU A 156 -1.74 13.29 -6.95
CA GLU A 156 -1.94 12.00 -7.63
C GLU A 156 -1.47 12.06 -9.09
N VAL A 157 -1.84 13.11 -9.81
CA VAL A 157 -1.45 13.32 -11.20
C VAL A 157 0.07 13.55 -11.34
N SER A 158 0.69 14.27 -10.40
CA SER A 158 2.14 14.45 -10.34
C SER A 158 2.86 13.12 -10.20
N ALA A 159 2.44 12.30 -9.26
CA ALA A 159 3.01 10.96 -9.05
C ALA A 159 2.87 10.07 -10.30
N ALA A 160 1.73 10.13 -10.98
CA ALA A 160 1.51 9.39 -12.22
C ALA A 160 2.44 9.86 -13.35
N LEU A 161 2.62 11.17 -13.53
CA LEU A 161 3.53 11.74 -14.55
C LEU A 161 4.98 11.34 -14.29
N VAL A 162 5.43 11.40 -13.03
CA VAL A 162 6.78 10.96 -12.63
C VAL A 162 6.96 9.46 -12.89
N GLY A 163 5.95 8.64 -12.57
CA GLY A 163 5.94 7.20 -12.86
C GLY A 163 6.00 6.88 -14.36
N LEU A 164 5.54 7.79 -15.22
CA LEU A 164 5.62 7.71 -16.69
C LEU A 164 6.95 8.24 -17.25
N GLY A 165 7.88 8.70 -16.38
CA GLY A 165 9.24 9.11 -16.77
C GLY A 165 9.43 10.60 -16.97
N TRP A 166 8.47 11.46 -16.60
CA TRP A 166 8.63 12.90 -16.59
C TRP A 166 9.34 13.36 -15.31
N SER A 167 10.12 14.45 -15.39
CA SER A 167 10.72 15.02 -14.19
C SER A 167 9.67 15.72 -13.31
N GLU A 168 9.90 15.79 -11.99
CA GLU A 168 9.01 16.49 -11.06
C GLU A 168 8.74 17.94 -11.48
N ALA A 169 9.76 18.64 -12.00
CA ALA A 169 9.62 20.01 -12.49
C ALA A 169 8.70 20.12 -13.71
N GLN A 170 8.74 19.13 -14.61
CA GLN A 170 7.87 19.07 -15.78
C GLN A 170 6.44 18.73 -15.38
N ALA A 171 6.26 17.77 -14.46
CA ALA A 171 4.97 17.40 -13.91
C ALA A 171 4.30 18.60 -13.21
N ALA A 172 5.03 19.26 -12.32
CA ALA A 172 4.53 20.45 -11.60
C ALA A 172 4.09 21.55 -12.57
N LYS A 173 4.91 21.90 -13.58
CA LYS A 173 4.59 22.92 -14.58
C LYS A 173 3.38 22.55 -15.45
N ALA A 174 3.15 21.27 -15.73
CA ALA A 174 1.99 20.83 -16.49
C ALA A 174 0.70 20.92 -15.68
N ILE A 175 0.78 20.59 -14.38
CA ILE A 175 -0.34 20.64 -13.43
C ILE A 175 -0.71 22.10 -13.12
N GLU A 176 0.28 22.98 -12.91
CA GLU A 176 0.06 24.41 -12.65
C GLU A 176 -0.80 25.07 -13.74
N LYS A 177 -0.61 24.68 -15.00
CA LYS A 177 -1.42 25.19 -16.12
C LYS A 177 -2.87 24.74 -16.10
N LEU A 178 -3.17 23.67 -15.34
CA LEU A 178 -4.49 23.06 -15.23
C LEU A 178 -5.13 23.35 -13.86
N ALA A 179 -4.43 24.08 -12.98
CA ALA A 179 -4.95 24.46 -11.68
C ALA A 179 -6.24 25.30 -11.83
N GLY A 180 -7.22 25.04 -10.97
CA GLY A 180 -8.52 25.72 -11.03
C GLY A 180 -9.46 25.25 -12.14
N SER A 181 -9.10 24.21 -12.91
CA SER A 181 -9.96 23.69 -13.99
C SER A 181 -11.10 22.80 -13.47
N GLY A 182 -11.10 22.42 -12.19
CA GLY A 182 -12.09 21.51 -11.61
C GLY A 182 -12.09 20.10 -12.19
N LEU A 183 -11.02 19.71 -12.90
CA LEU A 183 -10.89 18.40 -13.53
C LEU A 183 -10.61 17.32 -12.50
N GLY A 184 -11.21 16.15 -12.67
CA GLY A 184 -10.84 14.96 -11.92
C GLY A 184 -9.45 14.44 -12.33
N ALA A 185 -8.83 13.57 -11.49
CA ALA A 185 -7.46 13.06 -11.69
C ALA A 185 -7.22 12.49 -13.09
N SER A 186 -8.14 11.68 -13.61
CA SER A 186 -8.02 11.06 -14.94
C SER A 186 -8.01 12.10 -16.07
N ASP A 187 -8.87 13.11 -16.01
CA ASP A 187 -8.97 14.14 -17.05
C ASP A 187 -7.81 15.11 -16.96
N MET A 188 -7.39 15.47 -15.74
CA MET A 188 -6.18 16.29 -15.51
C MET A 188 -4.92 15.57 -16.00
N LEU A 189 -4.76 14.25 -15.74
CA LEU A 189 -3.64 13.48 -16.25
C LEU A 189 -3.61 13.45 -17.78
N ARG A 190 -4.77 13.23 -18.40
CA ARG A 190 -4.88 13.25 -19.86
C ARG A 190 -4.50 14.61 -20.44
N ALA A 191 -5.01 15.70 -19.89
CA ALA A 191 -4.69 17.06 -20.32
C ALA A 191 -3.20 17.39 -20.14
N ALA A 192 -2.61 16.99 -19.02
CA ALA A 192 -1.19 17.16 -18.74
C ALA A 192 -0.32 16.40 -19.77
N LEU A 193 -0.65 15.14 -20.07
CA LEU A 193 0.06 14.34 -21.08
C LEU A 193 -0.01 14.95 -22.48
N VAL A 194 -1.18 15.46 -22.89
CA VAL A 194 -1.33 16.18 -24.17
C VAL A 194 -0.45 17.44 -24.18
N SER A 195 -0.42 18.22 -23.09
CA SER A 195 0.43 19.40 -22.96
C SER A 195 1.91 19.08 -23.01
N LEU A 196 2.34 17.96 -22.44
CA LEU A 196 3.74 17.51 -22.41
C LEU A 196 4.15 16.82 -23.70
N GLY A 197 3.21 16.15 -24.40
CA GLY A 197 3.46 15.45 -25.68
C GLY A 197 3.58 16.43 -26.86
N GLY A 198 2.89 17.57 -26.83
CA GLY A 198 2.95 18.58 -27.89
C GLY A 198 4.24 19.39 -27.97
N GLY A 199 5.16 19.20 -27.01
CA GLY A 199 6.46 19.90 -26.97
C GLY A 199 7.65 19.13 -27.56
N ARG A 200 7.43 17.99 -28.22
CA ARG A 200 8.44 17.22 -28.96
C ARG A 200 8.20 17.33 -30.46
N GLY A 201 8.35 18.55 -30.97
CA GLY A 201 8.43 18.84 -32.40
C GLY A 201 9.66 19.69 -32.65
#